data_8aa7495abe2deccd6a525a65547058b3
#
_entry.id   8aa7495abe2deccd6a525a65547058b3
#
_cell.length_a   1.000
_cell.length_b   1.000
_cell.length_c   1.000
_cell.angle_alpha   90.00
_cell.angle_beta   90.00
_cell.angle_gamma   90.00
#
_symmetry.space_group_name_H-M   'P 1'
#
loop_
_entity.id
_entity.type
_entity.pdbx_description
1 polymer ?
#
loop_
_entity_poly.entity_id
_entity_poly.type
_entity_poly.pdbx_seq_one_letter_code
_entity_poly.pdbx_strand_id
1 'polypeptide(L)'
;EELLGRARASAPRVSFVDNTFSRLLRELLSTLNPFNRVIFEKRLNGAVAIVPFEEALHGILLPLQEQVGQLWHDNHIDVAVEHYVTKHIQQKIFSAMNQLPVAEFGAKVVVACPPGEEHDIAALTVAYRCRVRGCRVYYLGANVPVASLANLCGKVEPDLTILSFPLALSDDKATELVQALANEVSPASNLAVGGHGAIAMRDLFVKYNITVLEDFAELDHKLDRLMRQSSSRA
;
A
#
# COMPACT_ATOMS: atom_id res chain seq x y z
N GLU A 1 -11.33 27.98 49.83
CA GLU A 1 -10.22 27.11 49.37
C GLU A 1 -10.75 25.89 48.63
N GLU A 2 -11.52 26.13 47.59
CA GLU A 2 -12.08 25.09 46.71
C GLU A 2 -12.34 25.66 45.34
N LEU A 3 -11.30 25.93 44.53
CA LEU A 3 -11.45 26.33 43.13
C LEU A 3 -10.08 26.42 42.43
N LEU A 4 -9.37 25.29 42.29
CA LEU A 4 -8.26 25.18 41.35
C LEU A 4 -8.04 23.71 40.95
N GLY A 5 -8.97 23.17 40.19
CA GLY A 5 -8.88 21.80 39.67
C GLY A 5 -9.70 21.57 38.42
N ARG A 6 -9.76 22.54 37.48
CA ARG A 6 -10.28 22.27 36.14
C ARG A 6 -9.13 21.88 35.22
N ALA A 7 -9.02 20.56 35.02
CA ALA A 7 -8.20 19.94 34.02
C ALA A 7 -8.31 20.71 32.68
N ARG A 8 -7.18 21.12 32.14
CA ARG A 8 -7.08 21.53 30.73
C ARG A 8 -7.44 20.33 29.89
N ALA A 9 -8.65 20.32 29.37
CA ALA A 9 -9.03 19.42 28.28
C ALA A 9 -8.09 19.72 27.10
N SER A 10 -7.25 18.78 26.75
CA SER A 10 -6.43 18.85 25.54
C SER A 10 -7.39 18.91 24.34
N ALA A 11 -7.40 20.04 23.64
CA ALA A 11 -8.10 20.14 22.37
C ALA A 11 -7.57 19.05 21.43
N PRO A 12 -8.43 18.38 20.66
CA PRO A 12 -8.00 17.26 19.83
C PRO A 12 -7.06 17.75 18.75
N ARG A 13 -5.81 17.28 18.77
CA ARG A 13 -4.82 17.47 17.70
C ARG A 13 -5.33 17.05 16.32
N VAL A 14 -6.28 16.10 16.29
CA VAL A 14 -6.90 15.50 15.10
C VAL A 14 -7.54 16.55 14.18
N SER A 15 -8.26 17.55 14.71
CA SER A 15 -9.00 18.51 13.87
C SER A 15 -8.12 19.50 13.09
N PHE A 16 -6.91 19.78 13.55
CA PHE A 16 -6.02 20.72 12.88
C PHE A 16 -5.23 20.07 11.74
N VAL A 17 -4.79 18.84 11.93
CA VAL A 17 -4.06 18.04 10.93
C VAL A 17 -4.99 17.67 9.76
N ASP A 18 -6.21 17.23 10.04
CA ASP A 18 -7.21 16.91 9.02
C ASP A 18 -7.55 18.13 8.15
N ASN A 19 -7.63 19.33 8.73
CA ASN A 19 -7.89 20.55 7.98
C ASN A 19 -6.70 20.93 7.08
N THR A 20 -5.46 20.70 7.54
CA THR A 20 -4.25 20.96 6.77
C THR A 20 -4.13 20.00 5.58
N PHE A 21 -4.31 18.71 5.77
CA PHE A 21 -4.25 17.73 4.68
C PHE A 21 -5.35 17.94 3.65
N SER A 22 -6.58 18.20 4.09
CA SER A 22 -7.70 18.53 3.21
C SER A 22 -7.44 19.78 2.36
N ARG A 23 -6.75 20.78 2.91
CA ARG A 23 -6.35 21.98 2.17
C ARG A 23 -5.28 21.67 1.14
N LEU A 24 -4.20 20.98 1.53
CA LEU A 24 -3.11 20.60 0.65
C LEU A 24 -3.60 19.74 -0.51
N LEU A 25 -4.50 18.80 -0.24
CA LEU A 25 -5.11 17.94 -1.24
C LEU A 25 -5.92 18.75 -2.26
N ARG A 26 -6.79 19.68 -1.81
CA ARG A 26 -7.52 20.59 -2.72
C ARG A 26 -6.60 21.45 -3.56
N GLU A 27 -5.50 21.97 -2.97
CA GLU A 27 -4.50 22.74 -3.69
C GLU A 27 -3.79 21.93 -4.77
N LEU A 28 -3.48 20.65 -4.52
CA LEU A 28 -2.92 19.73 -5.50
C LEU A 28 -3.91 19.45 -6.63
N LEU A 29 -5.14 19.06 -6.31
CA LEU A 29 -6.18 18.75 -7.28
C LEU A 29 -6.50 19.95 -8.19
N SER A 30 -6.46 21.19 -7.66
CA SER A 30 -6.69 22.41 -8.44
C SER A 30 -5.65 22.64 -9.53
N THR A 31 -4.53 21.92 -9.53
CA THR A 31 -3.47 22.02 -10.56
C THR A 31 -3.66 21.05 -11.72
N LEU A 32 -4.64 20.17 -11.65
CA LEU A 32 -4.84 19.08 -12.62
C LEU A 32 -5.76 19.48 -13.77
N ASN A 33 -6.61 20.50 -13.57
CA ASN A 33 -7.47 21.04 -14.63
C ASN A 33 -7.67 22.56 -14.46
N PRO A 34 -7.02 23.44 -15.30
CA PRO A 34 -6.04 23.04 -16.33
C PRO A 34 -4.76 22.47 -15.71
N PHE A 35 -4.15 21.49 -16.39
CA PHE A 35 -2.96 20.82 -15.88
C PHE A 35 -1.74 21.76 -15.86
N ASN A 36 -1.15 21.94 -14.67
CA ASN A 36 0.05 22.74 -14.47
C ASN A 36 1.13 21.92 -13.75
N ARG A 37 2.02 21.30 -14.53
CA ARG A 37 3.11 20.47 -14.04
C ARG A 37 3.97 21.15 -12.98
N VAL A 38 4.41 22.37 -13.23
CA VAL A 38 5.36 23.08 -12.36
C VAL A 38 4.75 23.37 -10.98
N ILE A 39 3.50 23.81 -10.97
CA ILE A 39 2.79 24.10 -9.72
C ILE A 39 2.47 22.79 -9.00
N PHE A 40 2.04 21.75 -9.70
CA PHE A 40 1.77 20.43 -9.14
C PHE A 40 2.99 19.86 -8.42
N GLU A 41 4.13 19.75 -9.11
CA GLU A 41 5.36 19.19 -8.53
C GLU A 41 5.85 20.02 -7.32
N LYS A 42 5.82 21.35 -7.42
CA LYS A 42 6.21 22.25 -6.31
C LYS A 42 5.33 22.04 -5.08
N ARG A 43 4.00 21.93 -5.27
CA ARG A 43 3.05 21.69 -4.17
C ARG A 43 3.20 20.30 -3.59
N LEU A 44 3.31 19.27 -4.43
CA LEU A 44 3.50 17.89 -3.96
C LEU A 44 4.79 17.76 -3.14
N ASN A 45 5.90 18.29 -3.64
CA ASN A 45 7.18 18.28 -2.93
C ASN A 45 7.09 19.03 -1.59
N GLY A 46 6.46 20.22 -1.57
CA GLY A 46 6.25 20.98 -0.36
C GLY A 46 5.36 20.26 0.66
N ALA A 47 4.27 19.67 0.20
CA ALA A 47 3.32 18.96 1.06
C ALA A 47 3.96 17.73 1.76
N VAL A 48 4.77 16.97 1.03
CA VAL A 48 5.46 15.79 1.58
C VAL A 48 6.62 16.18 2.51
N ALA A 49 7.22 17.35 2.31
CA ALA A 49 8.39 17.80 3.09
C ALA A 49 8.05 18.35 4.49
N ILE A 50 6.81 18.70 4.77
CA ILE A 50 6.43 19.41 6.01
C ILE A 50 5.94 18.51 7.14
N VAL A 51 5.79 17.21 6.88
CA VAL A 51 5.33 16.21 7.86
C VAL A 51 6.15 14.91 7.71
N PRO A 52 6.17 14.04 8.73
CA PRO A 52 6.74 12.69 8.59
C PRO A 52 6.13 11.95 7.39
N PHE A 53 6.94 11.17 6.68
CA PHE A 53 6.50 10.53 5.44
C PHE A 53 5.28 9.63 5.64
N GLU A 54 5.16 8.91 6.75
CA GLU A 54 3.98 8.08 7.08
C GLU A 54 2.69 8.92 7.13
N GLU A 55 2.75 10.11 7.71
CA GLU A 55 1.62 11.05 7.74
C GLU A 55 1.31 11.59 6.33
N ALA A 56 2.34 11.93 5.55
CA ALA A 56 2.17 12.35 4.16
C ALA A 56 1.57 11.24 3.28
N LEU A 57 1.99 10.00 3.50
CA LEU A 57 1.49 8.84 2.77
C LEU A 57 -0.02 8.68 2.97
N HIS A 58 -0.48 8.65 4.23
CA HIS A 58 -1.90 8.43 4.55
C HIS A 58 -2.77 9.68 4.42
N GLY A 59 -2.22 10.88 4.69
CA GLY A 59 -2.99 12.12 4.65
C GLY A 59 -2.98 12.83 3.30
N ILE A 60 -2.03 12.50 2.41
CA ILE A 60 -1.87 13.21 1.13
C ILE A 60 -1.78 12.25 -0.05
N LEU A 61 -0.79 11.32 -0.06
CA LEU A 61 -0.45 10.57 -1.28
C LEU A 61 -1.55 9.56 -1.65
N LEU A 62 -2.03 8.75 -0.70
CA LEU A 62 -3.09 7.78 -0.95
C LEU A 62 -4.44 8.46 -1.25
N PRO A 63 -4.90 9.48 -0.49
CA PRO A 63 -6.09 10.23 -0.86
C PRO A 63 -5.98 10.97 -2.19
N LEU A 64 -4.79 11.48 -2.56
CA LEU A 64 -4.57 12.09 -3.87
C LEU A 64 -4.76 11.06 -4.99
N GLN A 65 -4.19 9.86 -4.84
CA GLN A 65 -4.34 8.78 -5.82
C GLN A 65 -5.81 8.40 -6.02
N GLU A 66 -6.56 8.24 -4.93
CA GLU A 66 -7.97 7.90 -4.97
C GLU A 66 -8.79 8.98 -5.71
N GLN A 67 -8.60 10.25 -5.36
CA GLN A 67 -9.33 11.35 -5.99
C GLN A 67 -8.94 11.57 -7.45
N VAL A 68 -7.68 11.37 -7.79
CA VAL A 68 -7.22 11.45 -9.19
C VAL A 68 -7.82 10.32 -10.03
N GLY A 69 -7.89 9.11 -9.51
CA GLY A 69 -8.59 7.99 -10.14
C GLY A 69 -10.07 8.29 -10.38
N GLN A 70 -10.77 8.90 -9.40
CA GLN A 70 -12.14 9.30 -9.53
C GLN A 70 -12.34 10.41 -10.59
N LEU A 71 -11.46 11.44 -10.59
CA LEU A 71 -11.52 12.52 -11.58
C LEU A 71 -11.34 12.00 -13.01
N TRP A 72 -10.45 11.03 -13.22
CA TRP A 72 -10.28 10.36 -14.50
C TRP A 72 -11.54 9.54 -14.88
N HIS A 73 -12.05 8.74 -13.97
CA HIS A 73 -13.27 7.96 -14.20
C HIS A 73 -14.45 8.83 -14.61
N ASP A 74 -14.60 10.01 -13.99
CA ASP A 74 -15.64 10.97 -14.26
C ASP A 74 -15.35 11.88 -15.48
N ASN A 75 -14.28 11.61 -16.22
CA ASN A 75 -13.81 12.38 -17.39
C ASN A 75 -13.50 13.86 -17.09
N HIS A 76 -13.12 14.21 -15.86
CA HIS A 76 -12.68 15.54 -15.48
C HIS A 76 -11.22 15.82 -15.82
N ILE A 77 -10.41 14.77 -15.93
CA ILE A 77 -9.00 14.81 -16.36
C ILE A 77 -8.72 13.70 -17.36
N ASP A 78 -7.68 13.90 -18.18
CA ASP A 78 -7.19 12.88 -19.11
C ASP A 78 -6.39 11.79 -18.40
N VAL A 79 -6.39 10.57 -18.92
CA VAL A 79 -5.63 9.43 -18.41
C VAL A 79 -4.12 9.74 -18.31
N ALA A 80 -3.58 10.56 -19.22
CA ALA A 80 -2.17 10.96 -19.16
C ALA A 80 -1.87 11.81 -17.92
N VAL A 81 -2.80 12.63 -17.45
CA VAL A 81 -2.68 13.40 -16.21
C VAL A 81 -2.75 12.48 -14.99
N GLU A 82 -3.69 11.53 -15.00
CA GLU A 82 -3.78 10.48 -13.97
C GLU A 82 -2.44 9.71 -13.86
N HIS A 83 -1.94 9.18 -14.97
CA HIS A 83 -0.66 8.45 -15.01
C HIS A 83 0.51 9.31 -14.53
N TYR A 84 0.54 10.59 -14.89
CA TYR A 84 1.58 11.52 -14.43
C TYR A 84 1.58 11.63 -12.90
N VAL A 85 0.41 11.84 -12.30
CA VAL A 85 0.26 11.95 -10.83
C VAL A 85 0.65 10.62 -10.17
N THR A 86 0.13 9.50 -10.66
CA THR A 86 0.42 8.15 -10.18
C THR A 86 1.93 7.88 -10.15
N LYS A 87 2.66 8.21 -11.22
CA LYS A 87 4.12 8.04 -11.25
C LYS A 87 4.86 8.91 -10.24
N HIS A 88 4.39 10.13 -9.99
CA HIS A 88 4.96 10.99 -8.95
C HIS A 88 4.72 10.45 -7.53
N ILE A 89 3.53 9.89 -7.27
CA ILE A 89 3.24 9.22 -5.99
C ILE A 89 4.14 8.01 -5.81
N GLN A 90 4.26 7.14 -6.82
CA GLN A 90 5.17 5.98 -6.79
C GLN A 90 6.61 6.40 -6.49
N GLN A 91 7.13 7.45 -7.16
CA GLN A 91 8.48 7.97 -6.93
C GLN A 91 8.68 8.43 -5.48
N LYS A 92 7.68 9.08 -4.85
CA LYS A 92 7.76 9.48 -3.45
C LYS A 92 7.87 8.28 -2.51
N ILE A 93 7.04 7.26 -2.72
CA ILE A 93 7.06 6.04 -1.90
C ILE A 93 8.38 5.28 -2.09
N PHE A 94 8.86 5.11 -3.33
CA PHE A 94 10.16 4.50 -3.61
C PHE A 94 11.31 5.28 -2.98
N SER A 95 11.31 6.61 -3.09
CA SER A 95 12.34 7.44 -2.49
C SER A 95 12.39 7.28 -0.97
N ALA A 96 11.25 7.27 -0.30
CA ALA A 96 11.16 7.05 1.14
C ALA A 96 11.62 5.62 1.52
N MET A 97 11.21 4.61 0.77
CA MET A 97 11.62 3.22 0.99
C MET A 97 13.14 3.03 0.83
N ASN A 98 13.76 3.70 -0.15
CA ASN A 98 15.19 3.60 -0.39
C ASN A 98 16.06 4.33 0.66
N GLN A 99 15.46 5.25 1.44
CA GLN A 99 16.14 5.89 2.56
C GLN A 99 16.16 5.02 3.83
N LEU A 100 15.33 3.98 3.88
CA LEU A 100 15.31 3.05 5.01
C LEU A 100 16.51 2.09 4.94
N PRO A 101 17.06 1.68 6.10
CA PRO A 101 18.13 0.69 6.14
C PRO A 101 17.77 -0.60 5.41
N VAL A 102 18.76 -1.21 4.76
CA VAL A 102 18.60 -2.57 4.22
C VAL A 102 18.65 -3.55 5.38
N ALA A 103 17.55 -4.25 5.62
CA ALA A 103 17.51 -5.27 6.66
C ALA A 103 18.32 -6.51 6.23
N GLU A 104 19.36 -6.85 6.98
CA GLU A 104 20.13 -8.09 6.79
C GLU A 104 19.46 -9.29 7.47
N PHE A 105 18.76 -9.02 8.57
CA PHE A 105 18.00 -9.98 9.35
C PHE A 105 16.52 -9.62 9.35
N GLY A 106 15.69 -10.51 9.89
CA GLY A 106 14.23 -10.31 9.94
C GLY A 106 13.50 -11.13 8.87
N ALA A 107 12.18 -11.08 8.93
CA ALA A 107 11.30 -11.86 8.06
C ALA A 107 11.46 -11.47 6.59
N LYS A 108 11.46 -12.46 5.72
CA LYS A 108 11.45 -12.28 4.27
C LYS A 108 10.01 -12.11 3.80
N VAL A 109 9.73 -10.99 3.13
CA VAL A 109 8.40 -10.70 2.61
C VAL A 109 8.46 -10.41 1.13
N VAL A 110 7.72 -11.15 0.32
CA VAL A 110 7.51 -10.87 -1.11
C VAL A 110 6.21 -10.08 -1.26
N VAL A 111 6.23 -9.01 -2.06
CA VAL A 111 5.05 -8.18 -2.34
C VAL A 111 4.92 -7.96 -3.83
N ALA A 112 3.72 -8.23 -4.39
CA ALA A 112 3.45 -8.11 -5.81
C ALA A 112 1.98 -7.79 -6.10
N CYS A 113 1.67 -7.47 -7.36
CA CYS A 113 0.32 -7.58 -7.92
C CYS A 113 0.23 -8.83 -8.80
N PRO A 114 -0.93 -9.50 -8.84
CA PRO A 114 -1.14 -10.69 -9.66
C PRO A 114 -1.13 -10.38 -11.16
N PRO A 115 -1.14 -11.42 -12.03
CA PRO A 115 -1.24 -11.24 -13.47
C PRO A 115 -2.44 -10.39 -13.87
N GLY A 116 -2.21 -9.42 -14.78
CA GLY A 116 -3.23 -8.50 -15.28
C GLY A 116 -3.55 -7.31 -14.37
N GLU A 117 -2.95 -7.22 -13.19
CA GLU A 117 -3.13 -6.06 -12.29
C GLU A 117 -1.97 -5.07 -12.44
N GLU A 118 -2.29 -3.88 -12.96
CA GLU A 118 -1.32 -2.81 -13.21
C GLU A 118 -1.30 -1.73 -12.10
N HIS A 119 -2.28 -1.75 -11.16
CA HIS A 119 -2.39 -0.76 -10.08
C HIS A 119 -1.58 -1.18 -8.87
N ASP A 120 -0.32 -0.81 -8.82
CA ASP A 120 0.64 -1.29 -7.83
C ASP A 120 0.90 -0.37 -6.63
N ILE A 121 0.26 0.81 -6.52
CA ILE A 121 0.49 1.75 -5.41
C ILE A 121 0.16 1.13 -4.06
N ALA A 122 -0.91 0.34 -3.96
CA ALA A 122 -1.25 -0.36 -2.73
C ALA A 122 -0.18 -1.41 -2.38
N ALA A 123 0.28 -2.19 -3.35
CA ALA A 123 1.39 -3.13 -3.15
C ALA A 123 2.69 -2.42 -2.74
N LEU A 124 3.01 -1.29 -3.37
CA LEU A 124 4.19 -0.49 -3.02
C LEU A 124 4.09 0.09 -1.60
N THR A 125 2.88 0.52 -1.19
CA THR A 125 2.59 0.97 0.18
C THR A 125 2.81 -0.17 1.18
N VAL A 126 2.33 -1.38 0.88
CA VAL A 126 2.58 -2.59 1.70
C VAL A 126 4.08 -2.86 1.81
N ALA A 127 4.81 -2.80 0.69
CA ALA A 127 6.27 -3.00 0.68
C ALA A 127 7.01 -1.97 1.56
N TYR A 128 6.63 -0.70 1.48
CA TYR A 128 7.14 0.36 2.34
C TYR A 128 6.88 0.05 3.84
N ARG A 129 5.65 -0.32 4.20
CA ARG A 129 5.27 -0.67 5.60
C ARG A 129 6.05 -1.88 6.13
N CYS A 130 6.26 -2.90 5.30
CA CYS A 130 7.11 -4.03 5.64
C CYS A 130 8.55 -3.59 5.89
N ARG A 131 9.09 -2.70 5.04
CA ARG A 131 10.45 -2.18 5.16
C ARG A 131 10.64 -1.34 6.43
N VAL A 132 9.69 -0.47 6.77
CA VAL A 132 9.69 0.32 8.02
C VAL A 132 9.80 -0.59 9.26
N ARG A 133 9.20 -1.78 9.21
CA ARG A 133 9.25 -2.77 10.30
C ARG A 133 10.49 -3.66 10.30
N GLY A 134 11.46 -3.39 9.42
CA GLY A 134 12.71 -4.15 9.34
C GLY A 134 12.58 -5.51 8.63
N CYS A 135 11.54 -5.73 7.82
CA CYS A 135 11.45 -6.90 6.98
C CYS A 135 12.45 -6.83 5.80
N ARG A 136 12.94 -7.98 5.37
CA ARG A 136 13.65 -8.16 4.10
C ARG A 136 12.64 -8.22 2.96
N VAL A 137 12.42 -7.12 2.27
CA VAL A 137 11.34 -6.95 1.31
C VAL A 137 11.82 -7.20 -0.11
N TYR A 138 11.09 -8.05 -0.83
CA TYR A 138 11.20 -8.31 -2.27
C TYR A 138 9.94 -7.74 -2.94
N TYR A 139 10.02 -6.49 -3.38
CA TYR A 139 8.92 -5.85 -4.11
C TYR A 139 9.04 -6.11 -5.61
N LEU A 140 8.04 -6.76 -6.20
CA LEU A 140 8.06 -7.17 -7.60
C LEU A 140 7.22 -6.26 -8.51
N GLY A 141 6.34 -5.42 -7.93
CA GLY A 141 5.49 -4.51 -8.69
C GLY A 141 4.25 -5.16 -9.31
N ALA A 142 3.80 -4.57 -10.41
CA ALA A 142 2.60 -4.92 -11.13
C ALA A 142 2.75 -6.19 -11.99
N ASN A 143 1.61 -6.84 -12.29
CA ASN A 143 1.46 -7.83 -13.36
C ASN A 143 2.47 -8.99 -13.30
N VAL A 144 2.65 -9.60 -12.13
CA VAL A 144 3.63 -10.68 -11.92
C VAL A 144 3.00 -12.04 -12.25
N PRO A 145 3.53 -12.80 -13.24
CA PRO A 145 3.02 -14.13 -13.56
C PRO A 145 3.15 -15.11 -12.37
N VAL A 146 2.12 -15.95 -12.14
CA VAL A 146 2.10 -16.91 -11.02
C VAL A 146 3.33 -17.80 -11.01
N ALA A 147 3.70 -18.39 -12.15
CA ALA A 147 4.87 -19.25 -12.25
C ALA A 147 6.19 -18.54 -11.89
N SER A 148 6.33 -17.25 -12.27
CA SER A 148 7.50 -16.43 -11.92
C SER A 148 7.55 -16.12 -10.42
N LEU A 149 6.38 -15.83 -9.83
CA LEU A 149 6.24 -15.63 -8.39
C LEU A 149 6.59 -16.90 -7.62
N ALA A 150 6.04 -18.05 -8.02
CA ALA A 150 6.32 -19.36 -7.42
C ALA A 150 7.82 -19.71 -7.49
N ASN A 151 8.44 -19.47 -8.65
CA ASN A 151 9.87 -19.67 -8.86
C ASN A 151 10.74 -18.83 -7.91
N LEU A 152 10.36 -17.55 -7.71
CA LEU A 152 11.06 -16.68 -6.76
C LEU A 152 10.83 -17.16 -5.32
N CYS A 153 9.59 -17.49 -4.96
CA CYS A 153 9.28 -17.99 -3.61
C CYS A 153 10.06 -19.29 -3.30
N GLY A 154 10.20 -20.20 -4.25
CA GLY A 154 11.02 -21.40 -4.08
C GLY A 154 12.51 -21.13 -3.88
N LYS A 155 13.05 -20.01 -4.41
CA LYS A 155 14.45 -19.63 -4.22
C LYS A 155 14.70 -18.82 -2.95
N VAL A 156 13.75 -17.94 -2.61
CA VAL A 156 13.89 -16.98 -1.50
C VAL A 156 13.38 -17.59 -0.19
N GLU A 157 12.43 -18.53 -0.28
CA GLU A 157 11.71 -19.12 0.85
C GLU A 157 11.18 -18.01 1.78
N PRO A 158 10.22 -17.18 1.30
CA PRO A 158 9.71 -16.09 2.09
C PRO A 158 8.81 -16.59 3.23
N ASP A 159 8.89 -15.91 4.36
CA ASP A 159 8.00 -16.14 5.49
C ASP A 159 6.55 -15.72 5.18
N LEU A 160 6.39 -14.75 4.26
CA LEU A 160 5.10 -14.24 3.82
C LEU A 160 5.18 -13.70 2.38
N THR A 161 4.21 -14.07 1.57
CA THR A 161 3.95 -13.46 0.24
C THR A 161 2.63 -12.69 0.31
N ILE A 162 2.63 -11.43 -0.10
CA ILE A 162 1.44 -10.56 -0.09
C ILE A 162 1.13 -10.13 -1.52
N LEU A 163 -0.10 -10.39 -1.96
CA LEU A 163 -0.60 -9.92 -3.26
C LEU A 163 -1.67 -8.85 -3.09
N SER A 164 -1.54 -7.77 -3.85
CA SER A 164 -2.50 -6.68 -3.88
C SER A 164 -3.50 -6.87 -5.02
N PHE A 165 -4.79 -6.89 -4.66
CA PHE A 165 -5.93 -6.97 -5.57
C PHE A 165 -6.78 -5.70 -5.39
N PRO A 166 -6.43 -4.56 -6.00
CA PRO A 166 -7.25 -3.35 -5.94
C PRO A 166 -8.63 -3.55 -6.55
N LEU A 167 -8.72 -4.31 -7.64
CA LEU A 167 -9.94 -4.58 -8.38
C LEU A 167 -10.34 -6.06 -8.28
N ALA A 168 -11.66 -6.30 -8.25
CA ALA A 168 -12.20 -7.66 -8.31
C ALA A 168 -12.10 -8.19 -9.76
N LEU A 169 -11.83 -9.48 -9.88
CA LEU A 169 -11.84 -10.22 -11.15
C LEU A 169 -13.25 -10.80 -11.41
N SER A 170 -13.54 -11.13 -12.66
CA SER A 170 -14.70 -11.95 -12.97
C SER A 170 -14.54 -13.38 -12.41
N ASP A 171 -15.64 -14.03 -12.04
CA ASP A 171 -15.66 -15.29 -11.31
C ASP A 171 -14.78 -16.38 -11.91
N ASP A 172 -14.82 -16.56 -13.24
CA ASP A 172 -14.01 -17.57 -13.93
C ASP A 172 -12.51 -17.28 -13.79
N LYS A 173 -12.09 -16.04 -14.08
CA LYS A 173 -10.69 -15.62 -13.97
C LYS A 173 -10.21 -15.64 -12.52
N ALA A 174 -11.06 -15.25 -11.58
CA ALA A 174 -10.75 -15.28 -10.16
C ALA A 174 -10.49 -16.73 -9.70
N THR A 175 -11.36 -17.66 -10.08
CA THR A 175 -11.24 -19.07 -9.71
C THR A 175 -9.96 -19.69 -10.25
N GLU A 176 -9.66 -19.49 -11.53
CA GLU A 176 -8.44 -19.98 -12.17
C GLU A 176 -7.18 -19.43 -11.49
N LEU A 177 -7.13 -18.12 -11.28
CA LEU A 177 -5.99 -17.46 -10.64
C LEU A 177 -5.78 -17.91 -9.19
N VAL A 178 -6.85 -17.98 -8.39
CA VAL A 178 -6.75 -18.40 -6.98
C VAL A 178 -6.32 -19.87 -6.86
N GLN A 179 -6.79 -20.74 -7.75
CA GLN A 179 -6.32 -22.12 -7.83
C GLN A 179 -4.83 -22.21 -8.17
N ALA A 180 -4.37 -21.43 -9.16
CA ALA A 180 -2.96 -21.40 -9.52
C ALA A 180 -2.09 -20.89 -8.35
N LEU A 181 -2.50 -19.83 -7.67
CA LEU A 181 -1.81 -19.31 -6.49
C LEU A 181 -1.72 -20.33 -5.36
N ALA A 182 -2.83 -21.03 -5.07
CA ALA A 182 -2.87 -22.06 -4.05
C ALA A 182 -1.97 -23.27 -4.37
N ASN A 183 -1.91 -23.66 -5.63
CA ASN A 183 -1.15 -24.82 -6.07
C ASN A 183 0.34 -24.55 -6.24
N GLU A 184 0.70 -23.36 -6.71
CA GLU A 184 2.07 -23.05 -7.11
C GLU A 184 2.84 -22.19 -6.08
N VAL A 185 2.16 -21.24 -5.41
CA VAL A 185 2.82 -20.29 -4.49
C VAL A 185 2.68 -20.70 -3.03
N SER A 186 1.49 -21.14 -2.59
CA SER A 186 1.24 -21.51 -1.20
C SER A 186 2.14 -22.63 -0.65
N PRO A 187 2.62 -23.61 -1.44
CA PRO A 187 3.56 -24.61 -0.93
C PRO A 187 4.92 -24.04 -0.51
N ALA A 188 5.32 -22.90 -1.09
CA ALA A 188 6.62 -22.27 -0.84
C ALA A 188 6.56 -21.07 0.11
N SER A 189 5.36 -20.57 0.46
CA SER A 189 5.18 -19.37 1.27
C SER A 189 3.80 -19.27 1.91
N ASN A 190 3.70 -18.70 3.09
CA ASN A 190 2.42 -18.24 3.61
C ASN A 190 1.88 -17.13 2.67
N LEU A 191 0.71 -17.34 2.09
CA LEU A 191 0.10 -16.41 1.15
C LEU A 191 -0.98 -15.57 1.84
N ALA A 192 -0.90 -14.26 1.65
CA ALA A 192 -1.92 -13.31 2.05
C ALA A 192 -2.29 -12.41 0.88
N VAL A 193 -3.51 -11.95 0.84
CA VAL A 193 -4.02 -11.02 -0.17
C VAL A 193 -4.70 -9.84 0.50
N GLY A 194 -4.72 -8.68 -0.14
CA GLY A 194 -5.40 -7.49 0.34
C GLY A 194 -5.87 -6.59 -0.79
N GLY A 195 -6.65 -5.57 -0.45
CA GLY A 195 -7.28 -4.64 -1.38
C GLY A 195 -8.77 -4.91 -1.59
N HIS A 196 -9.48 -3.95 -2.17
CA HIS A 196 -10.94 -4.04 -2.34
C HIS A 196 -11.38 -5.26 -3.15
N GLY A 197 -10.62 -5.62 -4.19
CA GLY A 197 -10.87 -6.83 -4.97
C GLY A 197 -10.69 -8.12 -4.17
N ALA A 198 -9.67 -8.19 -3.30
CA ALA A 198 -9.48 -9.34 -2.42
C ALA A 198 -10.63 -9.49 -1.43
N ILE A 199 -11.11 -8.38 -0.86
CA ILE A 199 -12.26 -8.38 0.07
C ILE A 199 -13.52 -8.84 -0.66
N ALA A 200 -13.77 -8.36 -1.88
CA ALA A 200 -14.92 -8.77 -2.69
C ALA A 200 -14.90 -10.26 -3.05
N MET A 201 -13.71 -10.86 -3.18
CA MET A 201 -13.51 -12.28 -3.50
C MET A 201 -13.14 -13.14 -2.26
N ARG A 202 -13.40 -12.65 -1.05
CA ARG A 202 -12.98 -13.28 0.23
C ARG A 202 -13.28 -14.75 0.32
N ASP A 203 -14.53 -15.14 0.04
CA ASP A 203 -14.98 -16.53 0.20
C ASP A 203 -14.17 -17.49 -0.68
N LEU A 204 -13.78 -17.03 -1.87
CA LEU A 204 -12.93 -17.78 -2.77
C LEU A 204 -11.52 -17.96 -2.19
N PHE A 205 -10.88 -16.91 -1.67
CA PHE A 205 -9.55 -17.01 -1.05
C PHE A 205 -9.57 -17.91 0.19
N VAL A 206 -10.56 -17.76 1.06
CA VAL A 206 -10.72 -18.58 2.27
C VAL A 206 -10.89 -20.06 1.93
N LYS A 207 -11.65 -20.39 0.87
CA LYS A 207 -11.81 -21.79 0.38
C LYS A 207 -10.47 -22.44 0.06
N TYR A 208 -9.47 -21.66 -0.37
CA TYR A 208 -8.12 -22.16 -0.70
C TYR A 208 -7.10 -21.88 0.42
N ASN A 209 -7.53 -21.60 1.65
CA ASN A 209 -6.69 -21.29 2.81
C ASN A 209 -5.72 -20.10 2.61
N ILE A 210 -6.10 -19.14 1.76
CA ILE A 210 -5.35 -17.90 1.56
C ILE A 210 -5.91 -16.83 2.51
N THR A 211 -5.02 -16.20 3.29
CA THR A 211 -5.41 -15.14 4.24
C THR A 211 -5.82 -13.87 3.50
N VAL A 212 -7.00 -13.32 3.81
CA VAL A 212 -7.43 -12.00 3.31
C VAL A 212 -7.18 -10.96 4.40
N LEU A 213 -6.42 -9.92 4.08
CA LEU A 213 -6.16 -8.77 4.94
C LEU A 213 -7.16 -7.65 4.59
N GLU A 214 -7.93 -7.22 5.58
CA GLU A 214 -8.98 -6.21 5.37
C GLU A 214 -8.43 -4.79 5.29
N ASP A 215 -7.40 -4.52 6.10
CA ASP A 215 -6.81 -3.20 6.22
C ASP A 215 -5.31 -3.25 6.61
N PHE A 216 -4.73 -2.06 6.73
CA PHE A 216 -3.34 -1.94 7.16
C PHE A 216 -3.12 -2.31 8.63
N ALA A 217 -4.14 -2.25 9.49
CA ALA A 217 -3.99 -2.65 10.89
C ALA A 217 -3.82 -4.16 11.02
N GLU A 218 -4.59 -4.95 10.25
CA GLU A 218 -4.40 -6.40 10.18
C GLU A 218 -3.03 -6.78 9.59
N LEU A 219 -2.59 -6.08 8.55
CA LEU A 219 -1.25 -6.25 8.01
C LEU A 219 -0.20 -6.00 9.09
N ASP A 220 -0.30 -4.91 9.81
CA ASP A 220 0.64 -4.53 10.87
C ASP A 220 0.70 -5.58 11.98
N HIS A 221 -0.45 -6.06 12.45
CA HIS A 221 -0.52 -7.16 13.43
C HIS A 221 0.11 -8.46 12.92
N LYS A 222 -0.06 -8.76 11.63
CA LYS A 222 0.56 -9.94 11.01
C LYS A 222 2.07 -9.79 10.92
N LEU A 223 2.57 -8.62 10.52
CA LEU A 223 4.00 -8.32 10.45
C LEU A 223 4.67 -8.34 11.83
N ASP A 224 4.04 -7.76 12.84
CA ASP A 224 4.57 -7.77 14.22
C ASP A 224 4.70 -9.19 14.78
N ARG A 225 3.75 -10.07 14.49
CA ARG A 225 3.85 -11.49 14.86
C ARG A 225 4.99 -12.19 14.12
N LEU A 226 5.11 -11.91 12.83
CA LEU A 226 6.14 -12.49 11.96
C LEU A 226 7.55 -12.09 12.43
N MET A 227 7.75 -10.82 12.77
CA MET A 227 9.03 -10.31 13.25
C MET A 227 9.42 -10.92 14.60
N ARG A 228 8.48 -11.10 15.54
CA ARG A 228 8.75 -11.82 16.82
C ARG A 228 9.20 -13.26 16.61
N GLN A 229 8.57 -13.97 15.66
CA GLN A 229 8.96 -15.36 15.31
C GLN A 229 10.34 -15.43 14.66
N SER A 230 10.66 -14.47 13.80
CA SER A 230 11.94 -14.37 13.11
C SER A 230 13.10 -14.10 14.08
N SER A 231 12.87 -13.23 15.09
CA SER A 231 13.87 -12.93 16.14
C SER A 231 14.15 -14.11 17.08
N SER A 232 13.25 -15.07 17.21
CA SER A 232 13.47 -16.28 18.02
C SER A 232 14.18 -17.41 17.27
N ARG A 233 14.43 -17.24 15.97
CA ARG A 233 15.15 -18.23 15.12
C ARG A 233 16.60 -17.81 14.81
N ALA A 234 16.96 -16.56 15.11
CA ALA A 234 18.30 -15.99 14.96
C ALA A 234 19.13 -16.10 16.25
#